data_39ddcac8aaea273264668b63b900d5dc
#
_entry.id   39ddcac8aaea273264668b63b900d5dc
#
_cell.length_a   1.000
_cell.length_b   1.000
_cell.length_c   1.000
_cell.angle_alpha   90.00
_cell.angle_beta   90.00
_cell.angle_gamma   90.00
#
_symmetry.space_group_name_H-M   'P 1'
#
loop_
_entity.id
_entity.type
_entity.pdbx_description
1 polymer ?
#
loop_
_entity_poly.entity_id
_entity_poly.type
_entity_poly.pdbx_seq_one_letter_code
_entity_poly.pdbx_strand_id
1 'polypeptide(L)'
;SMQALLQLKKRNLQIDKATSSVIFDKNTSAGEEIILTSKDNCYCIFAAPGNDMLVHDQNPPSDLTVLVKRAKIKNSEKEFSIIPDPIYDPDYEVNIDRKTATGYQVKAGDYIQIITPTGRQCSDFVAYDTAKLEKGIERGLDWQTTRTFMGHTFPGPGLFSKFYDTDHEPLVEVVRYSGYS
;
A
#
# COMPACT_ATOMS: atom_id res chain seq x y z
N SER A 1 10.37 8.64 -4.26
CA SER A 1 10.68 10.04 -4.61
C SER A 1 11.61 10.65 -3.58
N MET A 2 12.35 11.68 -3.96
CA MET A 2 13.24 12.43 -3.06
C MET A 2 12.50 12.95 -1.81
N GLN A 3 11.22 13.29 -1.93
CA GLN A 3 10.39 13.73 -0.80
C GLN A 3 10.12 12.63 0.24
N ALA A 4 9.82 11.41 -0.19
CA ALA A 4 9.63 10.28 0.72
C ALA A 4 10.91 9.96 1.49
N LEU A 5 12.05 9.92 0.79
CA LEU A 5 13.38 9.77 1.40
C LEU A 5 13.71 10.90 2.40
N LEU A 6 13.35 12.14 2.08
CA LEU A 6 13.54 13.28 2.99
C LEU A 6 12.67 13.17 4.24
N GLN A 7 11.44 12.71 4.13
CA GLN A 7 10.54 12.47 5.28
C GLN A 7 11.07 11.37 6.18
N LEU A 8 11.58 10.27 5.62
CA LEU A 8 12.19 9.18 6.38
C LEU A 8 13.49 9.63 7.06
N LYS A 9 14.37 10.34 6.34
CA LYS A 9 15.60 10.90 6.90
C LYS A 9 15.34 11.90 8.03
N LYS A 10 14.31 12.74 7.93
CA LYS A 10 13.91 13.68 9.00
C LYS A 10 13.48 12.95 10.28
N ARG A 11 13.06 11.69 10.18
CA ARG A 11 12.65 10.83 11.30
C ARG A 11 13.73 9.84 11.74
N ASN A 12 14.98 9.98 11.25
CA ASN A 12 16.10 9.07 11.51
C ASN A 12 15.82 7.59 11.19
N LEU A 13 14.93 7.31 10.23
CA LEU A 13 14.62 5.95 9.83
C LEU A 13 15.73 5.37 8.96
N GLN A 14 16.14 4.15 9.28
CA GLN A 14 17.05 3.34 8.48
C GLN A 14 16.20 2.52 7.50
N ILE A 15 16.16 2.94 6.24
CA ILE A 15 15.35 2.33 5.17
C ILE A 15 15.77 0.89 4.89
N ASP A 16 17.04 0.56 5.10
CA ASP A 16 17.65 -0.75 4.93
C ASP A 16 17.14 -1.82 5.93
N LYS A 17 16.46 -1.40 6.99
CA LYS A 17 15.83 -2.31 7.97
C LYS A 17 14.33 -2.52 7.74
N ALA A 18 13.72 -1.77 6.81
CA ALA A 18 12.32 -1.90 6.51
C ALA A 18 12.07 -3.15 5.65
N THR A 19 11.10 -3.97 6.02
CA THR A 19 10.56 -5.02 5.16
C THR A 19 9.38 -4.49 4.38
N SER A 20 9.28 -4.83 3.09
CA SER A 20 8.16 -4.47 2.23
C SER A 20 7.30 -5.70 1.92
N SER A 21 6.01 -5.48 1.71
CA SER A 21 5.09 -6.49 1.16
C SER A 21 4.83 -6.19 -0.31
N VAL A 22 4.94 -7.21 -1.15
CA VAL A 22 4.55 -7.13 -2.57
C VAL A 22 3.04 -7.22 -2.65
N ILE A 23 2.37 -6.19 -3.18
CA ILE A 23 0.91 -6.12 -3.30
C ILE A 23 0.41 -6.37 -4.73
N PHE A 24 1.25 -6.13 -5.72
CA PHE A 24 1.02 -6.46 -7.12
C PHE A 24 2.27 -7.11 -7.71
N ASP A 25 2.08 -8.04 -8.65
CA ASP A 25 3.16 -8.76 -9.31
C ASP A 25 3.01 -8.76 -10.84
N LYS A 26 3.84 -9.52 -11.54
CA LYS A 26 3.82 -9.62 -13.02
C LYS A 26 2.54 -10.21 -13.61
N ASN A 27 1.73 -10.91 -12.80
CA ASN A 27 0.47 -11.52 -13.26
C ASN A 27 -0.72 -10.59 -13.04
N THR A 28 -0.50 -9.44 -12.40
CA THR A 28 -1.54 -8.47 -12.10
C THR A 28 -2.14 -7.88 -13.38
N SER A 29 -3.45 -7.93 -13.50
CA SER A 29 -4.20 -7.42 -14.66
C SER A 29 -4.41 -5.91 -14.60
N ALA A 30 -4.70 -5.29 -15.73
CA ALA A 30 -5.05 -3.88 -15.76
C ALA A 30 -6.33 -3.62 -14.98
N GLY A 31 -6.34 -2.58 -14.15
CA GLY A 31 -7.48 -2.21 -13.31
C GLY A 31 -7.60 -3.00 -12.01
N GLU A 32 -6.71 -3.93 -11.70
CA GLU A 32 -6.69 -4.58 -10.40
C GLU A 32 -6.46 -3.56 -9.28
N GLU A 33 -7.13 -3.76 -8.17
CA GLU A 33 -7.10 -2.86 -7.03
C GLU A 33 -6.96 -3.62 -5.71
N ILE A 34 -6.38 -2.96 -4.72
CA ILE A 34 -6.45 -3.37 -3.31
C ILE A 34 -6.97 -2.22 -2.49
N ILE A 35 -7.85 -2.51 -1.54
CA ILE A 35 -8.38 -1.53 -0.60
C ILE A 35 -8.01 -1.95 0.81
N LEU A 36 -7.34 -1.03 1.49
CA LEU A 36 -6.83 -1.19 2.83
C LEU A 36 -7.56 -0.21 3.77
N THR A 37 -7.80 -0.60 5.00
CA THR A 37 -8.18 0.32 6.07
C THR A 37 -7.10 0.34 7.14
N SER A 38 -6.74 1.54 7.58
CA SER A 38 -5.78 1.70 8.65
C SER A 38 -6.45 1.41 9.99
N LYS A 39 -5.86 0.54 10.79
CA LYS A 39 -6.33 0.22 12.16
C LYS A 39 -5.74 1.16 13.19
N ASP A 40 -4.59 1.75 12.86
CA ASP A 40 -3.91 2.76 13.65
C ASP A 40 -3.40 3.90 12.77
N ASN A 41 -2.80 4.94 13.36
CA ASN A 41 -2.18 6.01 12.61
C ASN A 41 -0.87 5.52 11.99
N CYS A 42 -0.84 5.40 10.66
CA CYS A 42 0.28 4.85 9.91
C CYS A 42 0.91 5.86 8.97
N TYR A 43 2.20 5.70 8.73
CA TYR A 43 2.91 6.31 7.61
C TYR A 43 3.15 5.24 6.56
N CYS A 44 2.48 5.33 5.42
CA CYS A 44 2.52 4.33 4.35
C CYS A 44 3.44 4.79 3.21
N ILE A 45 4.21 3.85 2.66
CA ILE A 45 5.08 4.06 1.50
C ILE A 45 4.72 3.02 0.45
N PHE A 46 4.47 3.47 -0.78
CA PHE A 46 4.25 2.62 -1.94
C PHE A 46 5.35 2.86 -2.97
N ALA A 47 5.87 1.80 -3.55
CA ALA A 47 6.86 1.84 -4.60
C ALA A 47 6.35 1.11 -5.84
N ALA A 48 6.75 1.56 -7.01
CA ALA A 48 6.45 0.97 -8.31
C ALA A 48 7.75 0.58 -9.04
N PRO A 49 8.50 -0.43 -8.55
CA PRO A 49 9.82 -0.77 -9.09
C PRO A 49 9.77 -1.49 -10.44
N GLY A 50 8.62 -2.05 -10.81
CA GLY A 50 8.50 -3.05 -11.88
C GLY A 50 8.88 -4.45 -11.40
N ASN A 51 9.01 -5.37 -12.33
CA ASN A 51 9.39 -6.76 -12.05
C ASN A 51 10.61 -7.16 -12.88
N ASP A 52 11.00 -8.43 -12.82
CA ASP A 52 12.16 -8.94 -13.55
C ASP A 52 12.06 -8.71 -15.06
N MET A 53 13.19 -8.29 -15.65
CA MET A 53 13.35 -8.03 -17.08
C MET A 53 14.16 -9.17 -17.71
N LEU A 54 13.48 -10.28 -18.01
CA LEU A 54 14.10 -11.42 -18.71
C LEU A 54 13.97 -11.26 -20.23
N VAL A 55 14.83 -11.91 -20.98
CA VAL A 55 14.84 -11.82 -22.46
C VAL A 55 13.47 -12.19 -23.07
N HIS A 56 12.78 -13.14 -22.47
CA HIS A 56 11.50 -13.68 -22.93
C HIS A 56 10.29 -13.27 -22.08
N ASP A 57 10.52 -12.55 -20.96
CA ASP A 57 9.48 -12.08 -20.06
C ASP A 57 9.83 -10.67 -19.54
N GLN A 58 9.33 -9.66 -20.24
CA GLN A 58 9.62 -8.26 -19.98
C GLN A 58 8.50 -7.64 -19.14
N ASN A 59 8.82 -7.21 -17.93
CA ASN A 59 7.87 -6.62 -16.97
C ASN A 59 8.32 -5.20 -16.57
N PRO A 60 8.24 -4.22 -17.52
CA PRO A 60 8.66 -2.86 -17.23
C PRO A 60 7.81 -2.21 -16.14
N PRO A 61 8.36 -1.28 -15.37
CA PRO A 61 7.59 -0.51 -14.41
C PRO A 61 6.43 0.23 -15.05
N SER A 62 5.27 0.23 -14.38
CA SER A 62 4.11 1.04 -14.74
C SER A 62 3.66 1.90 -13.57
N ASP A 63 2.71 2.81 -13.81
CA ASP A 63 2.23 3.74 -12.79
C ASP A 63 1.27 3.04 -11.82
N LEU A 64 1.20 3.54 -10.59
CA LEU A 64 0.20 3.20 -9.58
C LEU A 64 -0.64 4.43 -9.24
N THR A 65 -1.91 4.23 -9.00
CA THR A 65 -2.80 5.27 -8.45
C THR A 65 -3.19 4.88 -7.03
N VAL A 66 -3.01 5.79 -6.09
CA VAL A 66 -3.42 5.61 -4.69
C VAL A 66 -4.48 6.62 -4.34
N LEU A 67 -5.66 6.13 -3.94
CA LEU A 67 -6.78 6.95 -3.48
C LEU A 67 -6.90 6.82 -1.96
N VAL A 68 -6.86 7.93 -1.25
CA VAL A 68 -6.97 7.93 0.22
C VAL A 68 -8.27 8.60 0.63
N LYS A 69 -9.13 7.83 1.31
CA LYS A 69 -10.36 8.33 1.90
C LYS A 69 -10.20 8.51 3.39
N ARG A 70 -10.41 9.73 3.86
CA ARG A 70 -10.42 10.05 5.29
C ARG A 70 -11.72 9.61 5.96
N ALA A 71 -11.65 9.27 7.25
CA ALA A 71 -12.74 8.66 8.02
C ALA A 71 -13.99 9.55 8.26
N LYS A 72 -14.10 10.77 7.67
CA LYS A 72 -15.30 11.65 7.78
C LYS A 72 -15.76 12.15 6.42
N ILE A 73 -17.04 11.92 6.05
CA ILE A 73 -17.59 11.89 4.69
C ILE A 73 -18.82 12.74 4.43
N LYS A 74 -19.01 13.16 3.17
CA LYS A 74 -20.31 13.20 2.44
C LYS A 74 -20.10 13.16 0.91
N ASN A 75 -21.06 12.53 0.18
CA ASN A 75 -21.01 12.05 -1.21
C ASN A 75 -21.14 13.08 -2.33
N SER A 76 -20.66 12.74 -3.54
CA SER A 76 -21.01 13.30 -4.85
C SER A 76 -20.82 12.31 -6.02
N GLU A 77 -21.48 12.54 -7.15
CA GLU A 77 -21.70 11.64 -8.30
C GLU A 77 -20.57 11.66 -9.36
N LYS A 78 -20.47 10.63 -10.25
CA LYS A 78 -19.30 10.31 -11.07
C LYS A 78 -19.49 10.08 -12.56
N GLU A 79 -18.41 10.31 -13.31
CA GLU A 79 -18.20 9.92 -14.71
C GLU A 79 -17.33 8.66 -14.89
N PHE A 80 -17.53 7.93 -16.00
CA PHE A 80 -16.91 6.64 -16.31
C PHE A 80 -15.38 6.72 -16.50
N SER A 81 -14.65 5.91 -15.74
CA SER A 81 -13.22 5.63 -15.92
C SER A 81 -13.01 4.11 -15.98
N ILE A 82 -11.99 3.66 -16.72
CA ILE A 82 -11.51 2.26 -16.72
C ILE A 82 -10.93 1.89 -15.34
N ILE A 83 -10.61 2.89 -14.54
CA ILE A 83 -10.16 2.73 -13.15
C ILE A 83 -11.37 2.38 -12.29
N PRO A 84 -11.30 1.34 -11.43
CA PRO A 84 -12.38 0.97 -10.52
C PRO A 84 -12.83 2.15 -9.67
N ASP A 85 -14.14 2.27 -9.48
CA ASP A 85 -14.69 3.32 -8.64
C ASP A 85 -14.15 3.23 -7.22
N PRO A 86 -13.71 4.35 -6.63
CA PRO A 86 -13.34 4.37 -5.22
C PRO A 86 -14.54 3.99 -4.35
N ILE A 87 -14.28 3.32 -3.24
CA ILE A 87 -15.33 2.98 -2.26
C ILE A 87 -16.01 4.24 -1.75
N TYR A 88 -15.24 5.34 -1.66
CA TYR A 88 -15.70 6.67 -1.24
C TYR A 88 -14.98 7.73 -2.07
N ASP A 89 -15.53 8.94 -2.13
CA ASP A 89 -14.83 10.06 -2.74
C ASP A 89 -13.47 10.27 -2.06
N PRO A 90 -12.35 10.24 -2.80
CA PRO A 90 -11.04 10.36 -2.19
C PRO A 90 -10.79 11.78 -1.67
N ASP A 91 -10.22 11.88 -0.47
CA ASP A 91 -9.74 13.16 0.06
C ASP A 91 -8.32 13.48 -0.46
N TYR A 92 -7.63 12.46 -0.96
CA TYR A 92 -6.28 12.57 -1.48
C TYR A 92 -6.06 11.52 -2.55
N GLU A 93 -5.55 11.94 -3.69
CA GLU A 93 -5.14 11.09 -4.81
C GLU A 93 -3.69 11.39 -5.17
N VAL A 94 -2.91 10.34 -5.43
CA VAL A 94 -1.54 10.47 -5.91
C VAL A 94 -1.25 9.43 -6.99
N ASN A 95 -0.72 9.87 -8.10
CA ASN A 95 -0.12 9.00 -9.10
C ASN A 95 1.34 8.74 -8.70
N ILE A 96 1.70 7.46 -8.62
CA ILE A 96 3.07 7.04 -8.34
C ILE A 96 3.70 6.66 -9.67
N ASP A 97 4.54 7.54 -10.18
CA ASP A 97 5.23 7.31 -11.43
C ASP A 97 6.11 6.06 -11.34
N ARG A 98 6.25 5.36 -12.45
CA ARG A 98 7.13 4.20 -12.56
C ARG A 98 8.53 4.49 -12.03
N LYS A 99 9.14 3.52 -11.32
CA LYS A 99 10.47 3.62 -10.69
C LYS A 99 10.54 4.67 -9.58
N THR A 100 9.41 5.08 -9.00
CA THR A 100 9.37 6.01 -7.87
C THR A 100 8.70 5.37 -6.66
N ALA A 101 8.74 6.09 -5.55
CA ALA A 101 8.00 5.76 -4.35
C ALA A 101 7.40 7.04 -3.76
N THR A 102 6.25 6.91 -3.14
CA THR A 102 5.62 8.01 -2.40
C THR A 102 5.24 7.54 -1.01
N GLY A 103 5.15 8.49 -0.10
CA GLY A 103 4.72 8.20 1.27
C GLY A 103 3.80 9.30 1.78
N TYR A 104 2.82 8.90 2.58
CA TYR A 104 1.85 9.80 3.18
C TYR A 104 1.37 9.23 4.52
N GLN A 105 0.78 10.08 5.34
CA GLN A 105 0.25 9.71 6.63
C GLN A 105 -1.24 9.41 6.52
N VAL A 106 -1.69 8.33 7.18
CA VAL A 106 -3.09 7.95 7.32
C VAL A 106 -3.43 7.78 8.79
N LYS A 107 -4.70 7.95 9.13
CA LYS A 107 -5.24 7.79 10.49
C LYS A 107 -6.00 6.48 10.59
N ALA A 108 -6.21 6.01 11.80
CA ALA A 108 -7.07 4.87 12.05
C ALA A 108 -8.48 5.10 11.46
N GLY A 109 -8.97 4.10 10.71
CA GLY A 109 -10.25 4.16 10.00
C GLY A 109 -10.20 4.77 8.60
N ASP A 110 -9.08 5.36 8.16
CA ASP A 110 -8.92 5.79 6.78
C ASP A 110 -8.85 4.56 5.83
N TYR A 111 -9.44 4.71 4.64
CA TYR A 111 -9.33 3.73 3.55
C TYR A 111 -8.24 4.16 2.57
N ILE A 112 -7.45 3.19 2.13
CA ILE A 112 -6.41 3.35 1.13
C ILE A 112 -6.75 2.41 -0.02
N GLN A 113 -6.96 2.96 -1.21
CA GLN A 113 -7.18 2.19 -2.44
C GLN A 113 -5.96 2.34 -3.33
N ILE A 114 -5.36 1.22 -3.70
CA ILE A 114 -4.21 1.17 -4.61
C ILE A 114 -4.67 0.51 -5.90
N ILE A 115 -4.43 1.16 -7.02
CA ILE A 115 -4.88 0.73 -8.34
C ILE A 115 -3.67 0.63 -9.26
N THR A 116 -3.58 -0.44 -10.05
CA THR A 116 -2.64 -0.54 -11.16
C THR A 116 -3.38 -0.31 -12.48
N PRO A 117 -3.32 0.91 -13.06
CA PRO A 117 -4.14 1.26 -14.22
C PRO A 117 -3.85 0.43 -15.46
N THR A 118 -2.60 0.02 -15.65
CA THR A 118 -2.13 -0.72 -16.84
C THR A 118 -1.83 -2.20 -16.58
N GLY A 119 -1.93 -2.64 -15.32
CA GLY A 119 -1.57 -4.01 -14.93
C GLY A 119 -0.07 -4.30 -14.96
N ARG A 120 0.31 -5.53 -14.60
CA ARG A 120 1.68 -6.07 -14.59
C ARG A 120 2.70 -5.26 -13.78
N GLN A 121 2.22 -4.39 -12.87
CA GLN A 121 3.07 -3.60 -11.98
C GLN A 121 3.32 -4.37 -10.70
N CYS A 122 4.58 -4.62 -10.37
CA CYS A 122 4.99 -5.00 -9.03
C CYS A 122 4.98 -3.76 -8.14
N SER A 123 4.39 -3.86 -6.96
CA SER A 123 4.36 -2.76 -5.99
C SER A 123 4.71 -3.26 -4.61
N ASP A 124 5.65 -2.58 -3.97
CA ASP A 124 6.00 -2.79 -2.57
C ASP A 124 5.25 -1.81 -1.68
N PHE A 125 4.81 -2.31 -0.54
CA PHE A 125 4.08 -1.56 0.46
C PHE A 125 4.76 -1.68 1.82
N VAL A 126 4.95 -0.54 2.47
CA VAL A 126 5.46 -0.43 3.85
C VAL A 126 4.56 0.50 4.64
N ALA A 127 4.24 0.15 5.88
CA ALA A 127 3.57 1.04 6.82
C ALA A 127 4.30 1.01 8.16
N TYR A 128 4.31 2.15 8.85
CA TYR A 128 4.88 2.33 10.17
C TYR A 128 3.85 2.90 11.13
N ASP A 129 3.84 2.40 12.37
CA ASP A 129 3.08 3.03 13.46
C ASP A 129 3.62 4.44 13.70
N THR A 130 2.79 5.45 13.48
CA THR A 130 3.17 6.86 13.58
C THR A 130 3.53 7.24 15.03
N ALA A 131 2.79 6.73 16.02
CA ALA A 131 3.01 7.09 17.43
C ALA A 131 4.32 6.51 17.96
N LYS A 132 4.71 5.32 17.50
CA LYS A 132 6.02 4.73 17.83
C LYS A 132 7.14 5.47 17.08
N LEU A 133 6.91 5.80 15.83
CA LEU A 133 7.84 6.53 14.98
C LEU A 133 8.21 7.90 15.55
N GLU A 134 7.22 8.63 16.08
CA GLU A 134 7.43 9.93 16.74
C GLU A 134 8.28 9.82 18.01
N LYS A 135 8.32 8.64 18.64
CA LYS A 135 9.19 8.33 19.77
C LYS A 135 10.57 7.80 19.36
N GLY A 136 10.87 7.76 18.06
CA GLY A 136 12.11 7.20 17.53
C GLY A 136 12.15 5.67 17.52
N ILE A 137 10.99 5.01 17.68
CA ILE A 137 10.86 3.55 17.63
C ILE A 137 10.37 3.16 16.24
N GLU A 138 11.21 2.46 15.48
CA GLU A 138 10.84 1.93 14.17
C GLU A 138 10.04 0.63 14.34
N ARG A 139 8.73 0.72 14.08
CA ARG A 139 7.81 -0.42 14.02
C ARG A 139 7.02 -0.36 12.73
N GLY A 140 7.47 -1.15 11.77
CA GLY A 140 6.86 -1.28 10.47
C GLY A 140 6.19 -2.63 10.28
N LEU A 141 5.53 -2.80 9.15
CA LEU A 141 4.99 -4.09 8.75
C LEU A 141 6.09 -5.15 8.74
N ASP A 142 5.76 -6.32 9.28
CA ASP A 142 6.61 -7.49 9.28
C ASP A 142 5.91 -8.67 8.57
N TRP A 143 6.51 -9.11 7.47
CA TRP A 143 5.96 -10.19 6.67
C TRP A 143 6.03 -11.56 7.40
N GLN A 144 7.02 -11.77 8.28
CA GLN A 144 7.15 -13.03 9.05
C GLN A 144 6.02 -13.13 10.07
N THR A 145 5.78 -12.06 10.83
CA THR A 145 4.69 -11.96 11.78
C THR A 145 3.33 -12.09 11.07
N THR A 146 3.15 -11.35 9.98
CA THR A 146 1.93 -11.43 9.15
C THR A 146 1.68 -12.86 8.68
N ARG A 147 2.68 -13.53 8.12
CA ARG A 147 2.59 -14.93 7.69
C ARG A 147 2.26 -15.89 8.83
N THR A 148 2.83 -15.67 10.00
CA THR A 148 2.57 -16.51 11.17
C THR A 148 1.11 -16.46 11.61
N PHE A 149 0.51 -15.29 11.64
CA PHE A 149 -0.88 -15.11 12.07
C PHE A 149 -1.91 -15.36 10.96
N MET A 150 -1.58 -15.00 9.73
CA MET A 150 -2.52 -15.05 8.61
C MET A 150 -2.34 -16.26 7.69
N GLY A 151 -1.26 -17.03 7.85
CA GLY A 151 -0.92 -18.15 6.95
C GLY A 151 -0.35 -17.72 5.61
N HIS A 152 -0.39 -16.42 5.27
CA HIS A 152 0.05 -15.83 4.01
C HIS A 152 0.87 -14.56 4.26
N THR A 153 1.81 -14.27 3.38
CA THR A 153 2.58 -13.02 3.38
C THR A 153 1.76 -11.84 2.82
N PHE A 154 0.71 -12.15 2.08
CA PHE A 154 -0.22 -11.20 1.51
C PHE A 154 -1.65 -11.57 1.95
N PRO A 155 -2.17 -10.93 3.02
CA PRO A 155 -3.53 -11.13 3.49
C PRO A 155 -4.59 -10.74 2.46
N GLY A 156 -5.70 -11.49 2.44
CA GLY A 156 -6.88 -11.18 1.63
C GLY A 156 -8.06 -10.72 2.49
N PRO A 157 -9.17 -10.27 1.89
CA PRO A 157 -10.36 -9.88 2.64
C PRO A 157 -10.92 -11.03 3.48
N GLY A 158 -11.46 -10.72 4.67
CA GLY A 158 -12.13 -11.69 5.55
C GLY A 158 -11.34 -12.07 6.79
N LEU A 159 -11.33 -13.36 7.15
CA LEU A 159 -10.75 -13.83 8.41
C LEU A 159 -9.24 -13.58 8.50
N PHE A 160 -8.53 -13.69 7.37
CA PHE A 160 -7.08 -13.54 7.28
C PHE A 160 -6.72 -12.26 6.51
N SER A 161 -7.12 -11.11 7.05
CA SER A 161 -7.10 -9.83 6.33
C SER A 161 -6.04 -8.84 6.82
N LYS A 162 -5.27 -9.16 7.87
CA LYS A 162 -4.46 -8.17 8.59
C LYS A 162 -2.98 -8.28 8.27
N PHE A 163 -2.34 -7.11 8.15
CA PHE A 163 -0.89 -6.97 8.18
C PHE A 163 -0.44 -6.53 9.57
N TYR A 164 0.55 -7.22 10.12
CA TYR A 164 1.08 -7.02 11.46
C TYR A 164 2.47 -6.38 11.45
N ASP A 165 2.77 -5.66 12.52
CA ASP A 165 4.13 -5.20 12.83
C ASP A 165 4.93 -6.25 13.63
N THR A 166 6.17 -5.92 13.96
CA THR A 166 7.07 -6.76 14.77
C THR A 166 6.66 -6.89 16.24
N ASP A 167 5.76 -6.04 16.74
CA ASP A 167 5.19 -6.13 18.08
C ASP A 167 3.87 -6.95 18.10
N HIS A 168 3.51 -7.57 16.96
CA HIS A 168 2.28 -8.36 16.77
C HIS A 168 0.99 -7.52 16.79
N GLU A 169 1.10 -6.22 16.52
CA GLU A 169 -0.05 -5.34 16.42
C GLU A 169 -0.50 -5.19 14.96
N PRO A 170 -1.82 -5.21 14.67
CA PRO A 170 -2.32 -5.05 13.32
C PRO A 170 -2.28 -3.58 12.90
N LEU A 171 -1.51 -3.25 11.86
CA LEU A 171 -1.43 -1.89 11.34
C LEU A 171 -2.43 -1.60 10.22
N VAL A 172 -2.68 -2.57 9.34
CA VAL A 172 -3.52 -2.40 8.15
C VAL A 172 -4.35 -3.65 7.93
N GLU A 173 -5.55 -3.49 7.39
CA GLU A 173 -6.43 -4.61 7.04
C GLU A 173 -6.90 -4.50 5.60
N VAL A 174 -6.88 -5.62 4.87
CA VAL A 174 -7.42 -5.73 3.52
C VAL A 174 -8.94 -5.86 3.60
N VAL A 175 -9.66 -4.92 3.01
CA VAL A 175 -11.13 -4.93 2.98
C VAL A 175 -11.71 -5.36 1.64
N ARG A 176 -10.98 -5.13 0.55
CA ARG A 176 -11.33 -5.59 -0.79
C ARG A 176 -10.07 -5.85 -1.61
N TYR A 177 -10.13 -6.87 -2.45
CA TYR A 177 -9.11 -7.19 -3.45
C TYR A 177 -9.82 -7.71 -4.71
N SER A 178 -9.49 -7.16 -5.87
CA SER A 178 -10.14 -7.50 -7.15
C SER A 178 -9.34 -8.52 -7.98
N GLY A 179 -8.16 -8.91 -7.56
CA GLY A 179 -7.19 -9.67 -8.34
C GLY A 179 -7.32 -11.20 -8.30
N TYR A 180 -8.35 -11.77 -7.67
CA TYR A 180 -8.64 -13.20 -7.74
C TYR A 180 -10.13 -13.44 -8.00
N SER A 181 -10.45 -13.87 -9.18
CA SER A 181 -11.66 -14.61 -9.52
C SER A 181 -11.31 -16.09 -9.67
#